data_c01e37e9af3662a305ae1982b3b99f78
#
_entry.id   c01e37e9af3662a305ae1982b3b99f78
#
_cell.length_a   1.000
_cell.length_b   1.000
_cell.length_c   1.000
_cell.angle_alpha   90.00
_cell.angle_beta   90.00
_cell.angle_gamma   90.00
#
_symmetry.space_group_name_H-M   'P 1'
#
loop_
_entity.id
_entity.type
_entity.pdbx_description
1 polymer ?
#
loop_
_entity_poly.entity_id
_entity_poly.type
_entity_poly.pdbx_seq_one_letter_code
_entity_poly.pdbx_strand_id
1 'polypeptide(L)'
;MSLYYQDDYVTLYHGDCLTEHREWLDADVLVTDPPYGVAVRAGRTTGATKDERRNHAARLRANGQQKISNDHNAAARDAVLESWGDRAALVFGSWRVPRPQGTRQRLLWVKTDPGTGLASGAKQPWISKDEEIYVIGSPVRFGSPRVDSNVYITSEIRSNEVRKIGHPTPKPLPLMEGLLSKCPPGVIADPFAGSGATLVAARDMGRKAIGVELEERYCEIIAKRLDQQVIDFEALM
;
A
#
# COMPACT_ATOMS: atom_id res chain seq x y z
N MET A 1 -21.34 -11.68 -0.70
CA MET A 1 -20.70 -10.65 0.17
C MET A 1 -19.82 -11.38 1.14
N SER A 2 -18.54 -11.23 1.07
CA SER A 2 -17.68 -11.88 2.04
C SER A 2 -16.98 -10.82 2.89
N LEU A 3 -17.65 -10.42 3.99
CA LEU A 3 -16.94 -9.87 5.13
C LEU A 3 -15.89 -10.92 5.52
N TYR A 4 -14.62 -10.54 5.47
CA TYR A 4 -13.51 -11.46 5.72
C TYR A 4 -13.01 -11.38 7.15
N TYR A 5 -12.90 -10.15 7.68
CA TYR A 5 -12.46 -9.89 9.05
C TYR A 5 -13.16 -8.66 9.60
N GLN A 6 -13.44 -8.67 10.90
CA GLN A 6 -14.00 -7.51 11.60
C GLN A 6 -13.60 -7.53 13.07
N ASP A 7 -13.12 -6.38 13.56
CA ASP A 7 -12.97 -6.07 14.99
C ASP A 7 -13.57 -4.69 15.29
N ASP A 8 -13.26 -4.10 16.44
CA ASP A 8 -13.79 -2.80 16.85
C ASP A 8 -13.28 -1.63 15.97
N TYR A 9 -12.16 -1.83 15.27
CA TYR A 9 -11.48 -0.81 14.47
C TYR A 9 -11.48 -1.09 12.98
N VAL A 10 -11.35 -2.34 12.57
CA VAL A 10 -11.12 -2.70 11.16
C VAL A 10 -12.24 -3.59 10.63
N THR A 11 -12.76 -3.21 9.46
CA THR A 11 -13.62 -4.07 8.64
C THR A 11 -12.90 -4.36 7.33
N LEU A 12 -12.71 -5.64 6.99
CA LEU A 12 -12.06 -6.09 5.77
C LEU A 12 -13.02 -6.93 4.94
N TYR A 13 -13.15 -6.57 3.67
CA TYR A 13 -13.93 -7.32 2.68
C TYR A 13 -13.01 -8.01 1.68
N HIS A 14 -13.34 -9.24 1.32
CA HIS A 14 -12.71 -9.96 0.21
C HIS A 14 -13.55 -9.80 -1.05
N GLY A 15 -12.97 -9.20 -2.10
CA GLY A 15 -13.62 -9.01 -3.40
C GLY A 15 -13.14 -7.78 -4.15
N ASP A 16 -13.86 -7.42 -5.19
CA ASP A 16 -13.53 -6.27 -6.04
C ASP A 16 -14.16 -4.98 -5.46
N CYS A 17 -13.31 -3.99 -5.19
CA CYS A 17 -13.72 -2.70 -4.62
C CYS A 17 -14.57 -1.82 -5.55
N LEU A 18 -14.60 -2.12 -6.84
CA LEU A 18 -15.36 -1.35 -7.82
C LEU A 18 -16.73 -1.95 -8.12
N THR A 19 -16.84 -3.28 -8.08
CA THR A 19 -18.03 -4.01 -8.54
C THR A 19 -18.77 -4.74 -7.44
N GLU A 20 -18.10 -5.16 -6.36
CA GLU A 20 -18.68 -6.01 -5.32
C GLU A 20 -18.79 -5.29 -3.96
N HIS A 21 -17.71 -4.62 -3.53
CA HIS A 21 -17.61 -4.01 -2.20
C HIS A 21 -17.37 -2.52 -2.29
N ARG A 22 -18.42 -1.75 -2.10
CA ARG A 22 -18.36 -0.29 -2.14
C ARG A 22 -18.51 0.38 -0.78
N GLU A 23 -18.50 -0.40 0.30
CA GLU A 23 -18.64 0.07 1.69
C GLU A 23 -17.51 1.03 2.10
N TRP A 24 -16.35 0.93 1.44
CA TRP A 24 -15.26 1.87 1.62
C TRP A 24 -15.62 3.32 1.24
N LEU A 25 -16.67 3.53 0.46
CA LEU A 25 -17.16 4.88 0.12
C LEU A 25 -17.81 5.59 1.30
N ASP A 26 -18.23 4.87 2.34
CA ASP A 26 -18.81 5.45 3.56
C ASP A 26 -17.73 6.04 4.49
N ALA A 27 -16.46 5.81 4.20
CA ALA A 27 -15.35 6.37 4.96
C ALA A 27 -15.15 7.88 4.70
N ASP A 28 -14.35 8.51 5.57
CA ASP A 28 -14.10 9.95 5.54
C ASP A 28 -12.82 10.31 4.75
N VAL A 29 -11.84 9.43 4.75
CA VAL A 29 -10.53 9.65 4.14
C VAL A 29 -10.06 8.41 3.38
N LEU A 30 -9.59 8.60 2.16
CA LEU A 30 -8.96 7.55 1.37
C LEU A 30 -7.45 7.57 1.56
N VAL A 31 -6.86 6.43 1.94
CA VAL A 31 -5.39 6.23 1.97
C VAL A 31 -5.07 4.90 1.34
N THR A 32 -4.49 4.89 0.12
CA THR A 32 -4.43 3.67 -0.67
C THR A 32 -3.22 3.60 -1.59
N ASP A 33 -2.77 2.36 -1.87
CA ASP A 33 -1.69 2.03 -2.81
C ASP A 33 -2.24 1.21 -3.99
N PRO A 34 -2.93 1.84 -4.94
CA PRO A 34 -3.55 1.14 -6.06
C PRO A 34 -2.50 0.57 -7.03
N PRO A 35 -2.83 -0.45 -7.82
CA PRO A 35 -2.01 -0.85 -8.96
C PRO A 35 -1.91 0.31 -9.96
N TYR A 36 -0.69 0.70 -10.34
CA TYR A 36 -0.45 1.85 -11.23
C TYR A 36 0.36 1.51 -12.49
N GLY A 37 0.34 0.26 -12.91
CA GLY A 37 0.87 -0.15 -14.23
C GLY A 37 2.39 -0.24 -14.31
N VAL A 38 3.09 -0.22 -13.19
CA VAL A 38 4.56 -0.34 -13.17
C VAL A 38 4.99 -1.79 -13.09
N ALA A 39 4.19 -2.74 -13.57
CA ALA A 39 4.44 -4.18 -13.56
C ALA A 39 5.69 -4.56 -12.76
N VAL A 40 5.55 -4.71 -11.44
CA VAL A 40 6.67 -5.09 -10.56
C VAL A 40 7.18 -6.43 -11.09
N ARG A 41 8.23 -6.40 -11.92
CA ARG A 41 8.93 -7.59 -12.36
C ARG A 41 9.66 -8.13 -11.15
N ALA A 42 8.99 -9.03 -10.43
CA ALA A 42 9.58 -9.76 -9.31
C ALA A 42 10.99 -10.24 -9.73
N GLY A 43 12.00 -9.67 -9.06
CA GLY A 43 13.38 -10.08 -9.06
C GLY A 43 14.00 -10.47 -10.41
N ARG A 44 14.46 -9.48 -11.21
CA ARG A 44 15.54 -9.78 -12.15
C ARG A 44 16.81 -9.99 -11.33
N THR A 45 17.11 -11.24 -11.01
CA THR A 45 18.46 -11.64 -10.56
C THR A 45 19.43 -11.34 -11.71
N THR A 46 20.18 -10.27 -11.57
CA THR A 46 21.22 -9.87 -12.51
C THR A 46 22.43 -10.78 -12.26
N GLY A 47 22.98 -11.30 -13.34
CA GLY A 47 24.10 -12.25 -13.29
C GLY A 47 23.69 -13.72 -13.32
N ALA A 48 22.42 -14.06 -13.15
CA ALA A 48 21.94 -15.43 -13.23
C ALA A 48 21.94 -15.98 -14.67
N THR A 49 22.34 -17.22 -14.82
CA THR A 49 22.24 -18.00 -16.06
C THR A 49 20.79 -18.15 -16.51
N LYS A 50 20.57 -18.55 -17.77
CA LYS A 50 19.23 -18.77 -18.33
C LYS A 50 18.44 -19.81 -17.53
N ASP A 51 19.11 -20.80 -16.98
CA ASP A 51 18.49 -21.88 -16.18
C ASP A 51 18.19 -21.43 -14.76
N GLU A 52 19.06 -20.63 -14.13
CA GLU A 52 18.78 -20.03 -12.80
C GLU A 52 17.59 -19.06 -12.87
N ARG A 53 17.44 -18.30 -13.95
CA ARG A 53 16.26 -17.44 -14.20
C ARG A 53 14.98 -18.25 -14.37
N ARG A 54 15.06 -19.40 -15.07
CA ARG A 54 13.92 -20.32 -15.27
C ARG A 54 13.52 -21.00 -13.98
N ASN A 55 14.49 -21.44 -13.18
CA ASN A 55 14.26 -22.05 -11.87
C ASN A 55 13.76 -21.02 -10.83
N HIS A 56 14.27 -19.79 -10.88
CA HIS A 56 13.77 -18.71 -10.05
C HIS A 56 12.33 -18.32 -10.41
N ALA A 57 12.02 -18.19 -11.69
CA ALA A 57 10.65 -17.94 -12.17
C ALA A 57 9.70 -19.09 -11.83
N ALA A 58 10.16 -20.34 -11.87
CA ALA A 58 9.38 -21.50 -11.47
C ALA A 58 9.15 -21.51 -9.94
N ARG A 59 10.16 -21.15 -9.13
CA ARG A 59 10.03 -21.01 -7.68
C ARG A 59 9.09 -19.86 -7.29
N LEU A 60 9.14 -18.73 -8.00
CA LEU A 60 8.23 -17.61 -7.78
C LEU A 60 6.78 -18.01 -8.08
N ARG A 61 6.56 -18.78 -9.15
CA ARG A 61 5.24 -19.35 -9.46
C ARG A 61 4.77 -20.37 -8.45
N ALA A 62 5.66 -21.25 -7.99
CA ALA A 62 5.37 -22.26 -6.97
C ALA A 62 5.10 -21.66 -5.59
N ASN A 63 5.71 -20.51 -5.28
CA ASN A 63 5.50 -19.78 -4.02
C ASN A 63 4.35 -18.75 -4.11
N GLY A 64 3.51 -18.81 -5.15
CA GLY A 64 2.35 -17.91 -5.29
C GLY A 64 2.70 -16.43 -5.48
N GLN A 65 3.96 -16.08 -5.77
CA GLN A 65 4.33 -14.72 -6.17
C GLN A 65 3.86 -14.46 -7.60
N GLN A 66 2.55 -14.28 -7.74
CA GLN A 66 1.92 -13.84 -8.98
C GLN A 66 2.07 -12.33 -9.12
N LYS A 67 1.94 -11.86 -10.37
CA LYS A 67 1.84 -10.44 -10.68
C LYS A 67 0.70 -9.84 -9.87
N ILE A 68 0.88 -8.61 -9.41
CA ILE A 68 -0.21 -7.82 -8.83
C ILE A 68 -1.35 -7.78 -9.85
N SER A 69 -2.54 -8.18 -9.45
CA SER A 69 -3.72 -8.21 -10.31
C SER A 69 -4.01 -6.79 -10.81
N ASN A 70 -4.33 -6.64 -12.10
CA ASN A 70 -4.63 -5.36 -12.75
C ASN A 70 -3.50 -4.31 -12.84
N ASP A 71 -2.23 -4.67 -12.58
CA ASP A 71 -1.10 -3.74 -12.67
C ASP A 71 -0.62 -3.52 -14.12
N HIS A 72 -1.55 -3.21 -15.04
CA HIS A 72 -1.23 -2.94 -16.45
C HIS A 72 -1.36 -1.45 -16.81
N ASN A 73 -2.16 -0.70 -16.07
CA ASN A 73 -2.41 0.73 -16.26
C ASN A 73 -2.97 1.35 -14.97
N ALA A 74 -3.26 2.66 -15.00
CA ALA A 74 -3.83 3.38 -13.86
C ALA A 74 -5.37 3.34 -13.80
N ALA A 75 -6.03 2.53 -14.62
CA ALA A 75 -7.49 2.57 -14.76
C ALA A 75 -8.23 2.24 -13.46
N ALA A 76 -7.77 1.24 -12.70
CA ALA A 76 -8.38 0.90 -11.41
C ALA A 76 -8.23 2.05 -10.39
N ARG A 77 -7.05 2.69 -10.33
CA ARG A 77 -6.82 3.89 -9.53
C ARG A 77 -7.79 5.01 -9.91
N ASP A 78 -7.88 5.30 -11.20
CA ASP A 78 -8.69 6.42 -11.70
C ASP A 78 -10.18 6.18 -11.47
N ALA A 79 -10.68 4.95 -11.63
CA ALA A 79 -12.06 4.57 -11.32
C ALA A 79 -12.40 4.69 -9.83
N VAL A 80 -11.47 4.30 -8.94
CA VAL A 80 -11.63 4.50 -7.49
C VAL A 80 -11.69 5.98 -7.17
N LEU A 81 -10.81 6.81 -7.73
CA LEU A 81 -10.78 8.24 -7.48
C LEU A 81 -12.01 8.96 -8.06
N GLU A 82 -12.50 8.55 -9.22
CA GLU A 82 -13.76 9.05 -9.78
C GLU A 82 -14.95 8.76 -8.83
N SER A 83 -15.01 7.55 -8.30
CA SER A 83 -16.02 7.16 -7.31
C SER A 83 -15.88 7.91 -5.99
N TRP A 84 -14.63 8.19 -5.59
CA TRP A 84 -14.33 8.91 -4.34
C TRP A 84 -14.67 10.40 -4.42
N GLY A 85 -14.47 11.04 -5.57
CA GLY A 85 -14.69 12.47 -5.77
C GLY A 85 -13.64 13.36 -5.10
N ASP A 86 -14.04 14.59 -4.74
CA ASP A 86 -13.14 15.64 -4.20
C ASP A 86 -12.86 15.51 -2.69
N ARG A 87 -13.15 14.38 -2.09
CA ARG A 87 -12.88 14.13 -0.67
C ARG A 87 -11.37 13.97 -0.44
N ALA A 88 -10.95 14.08 0.83
CA ALA A 88 -9.56 13.92 1.21
C ALA A 88 -9.02 12.54 0.83
N ALA A 89 -7.90 12.51 0.09
CA ALA A 89 -7.25 11.28 -0.29
C ALA A 89 -5.71 11.40 -0.31
N LEU A 90 -5.03 10.33 0.11
CA LEU A 90 -3.60 10.09 -0.08
C LEU A 90 -3.45 8.84 -0.96
N VAL A 91 -2.85 9.00 -2.12
CA VAL A 91 -2.76 7.94 -3.13
C VAL A 91 -1.32 7.73 -3.53
N PHE A 92 -0.80 6.55 -3.31
CA PHE A 92 0.53 6.18 -3.80
C PHE A 92 0.56 6.13 -5.33
N GLY A 93 1.73 6.43 -5.88
CA GLY A 93 1.91 6.41 -7.32
C GLY A 93 3.36 6.48 -7.75
N SER A 94 3.55 6.68 -9.04
CA SER A 94 4.86 6.70 -9.67
C SER A 94 4.92 7.78 -10.74
N TRP A 95 6.07 8.44 -10.85
CA TRP A 95 6.34 9.39 -11.92
C TRP A 95 6.22 8.81 -13.35
N ARG A 96 6.18 7.47 -13.46
CA ARG A 96 6.07 6.74 -14.75
C ARG A 96 4.67 6.74 -15.34
N VAL A 97 3.67 7.10 -14.55
CA VAL A 97 2.27 7.17 -14.99
C VAL A 97 1.72 8.58 -14.73
N PRO A 98 0.73 9.03 -15.48
CA PRO A 98 0.13 10.34 -15.24
C PRO A 98 -0.34 10.49 -13.79
N ARG A 99 -0.13 11.67 -13.22
CA ARG A 99 -0.66 12.00 -11.90
C ARG A 99 -2.18 11.94 -11.91
N PRO A 100 -2.79 11.52 -10.79
CA PRO A 100 -4.24 11.57 -10.66
C PRO A 100 -4.78 12.98 -10.87
N GLN A 101 -5.95 13.08 -11.47
CA GLN A 101 -6.67 14.34 -11.56
C GLN A 101 -7.00 14.87 -10.15
N GLY A 102 -6.99 16.17 -9.96
CA GLY A 102 -7.27 16.78 -8.65
C GLY A 102 -6.10 16.75 -7.67
N THR A 103 -4.90 16.29 -8.09
CA THR A 103 -3.70 16.36 -7.25
C THR A 103 -3.39 17.80 -6.84
N ARG A 104 -3.38 18.07 -5.54
CA ARG A 104 -3.07 19.37 -4.91
C ARG A 104 -1.63 19.49 -4.49
N GLN A 105 -1.06 18.39 -3.99
CA GLN A 105 0.31 18.34 -3.53
C GLN A 105 0.90 16.95 -3.81
N ARG A 106 2.21 16.92 -4.02
CA ARG A 106 3.02 15.71 -4.09
C ARG A 106 3.87 15.58 -2.85
N LEU A 107 3.80 14.43 -2.21
CA LEU A 107 4.73 14.01 -1.18
C LEU A 107 5.73 13.00 -1.78
N LEU A 108 6.90 12.91 -1.21
CA LEU A 108 7.94 11.94 -1.59
C LEU A 108 8.23 11.03 -0.41
N TRP A 109 8.17 9.75 -0.65
CA TRP A 109 8.72 8.76 0.27
C TRP A 109 10.11 8.35 -0.22
N VAL A 110 11.15 8.71 0.53
CA VAL A 110 12.55 8.38 0.25
C VAL A 110 12.97 7.19 1.09
N LYS A 111 13.51 6.17 0.43
CA LYS A 111 13.92 4.88 1.01
C LYS A 111 15.41 4.92 1.34
N THR A 112 15.76 4.70 2.60
CA THR A 112 17.14 4.86 3.08
C THR A 112 18.01 3.59 2.95
N ASP A 113 17.42 2.43 2.70
CA ASP A 113 18.15 1.16 2.69
C ASP A 113 19.20 1.08 1.56
N PRO A 114 20.44 0.70 1.88
CA PRO A 114 21.54 0.70 0.91
C PRO A 114 21.42 -0.39 -0.17
N GLY A 115 20.56 -1.37 0.01
CA GLY A 115 20.42 -2.52 -0.91
C GLY A 115 19.23 -2.48 -1.86
N THR A 116 18.29 -1.59 -1.65
CA THR A 116 17.06 -1.50 -2.44
C THR A 116 17.30 -0.72 -3.72
N GLY A 117 16.89 -1.29 -4.84
CA GLY A 117 17.03 -0.66 -6.15
C GLY A 117 18.36 -0.92 -6.86
N LEU A 118 19.30 -1.67 -6.28
CA LEU A 118 20.50 -2.17 -6.97
C LEU A 118 20.11 -3.26 -7.98
N ALA A 119 19.57 -2.86 -9.11
CA ALA A 119 19.61 -3.71 -10.28
C ALA A 119 21.02 -3.64 -10.85
N SER A 120 21.92 -4.53 -10.42
CA SER A 120 23.17 -4.73 -11.12
C SER A 120 22.85 -5.07 -12.58
N GLY A 121 23.40 -4.31 -13.54
CA GLY A 121 23.08 -4.41 -14.96
C GLY A 121 21.92 -3.53 -15.44
N ALA A 122 21.43 -2.61 -14.64
CA ALA A 122 20.54 -1.56 -15.10
C ALA A 122 21.30 -0.66 -16.09
N LYS A 123 20.68 -0.42 -17.26
CA LYS A 123 21.21 0.52 -18.26
C LYS A 123 21.12 2.00 -17.82
N GLN A 124 20.53 2.25 -16.65
CA GLN A 124 20.33 3.58 -16.09
C GLN A 124 21.39 3.87 -15.01
N PRO A 125 22.04 5.04 -15.05
CA PRO A 125 23.08 5.40 -14.10
C PRO A 125 22.57 5.73 -12.70
N TRP A 126 21.25 5.92 -12.55
CA TRP A 126 20.62 6.30 -11.30
C TRP A 126 19.65 5.23 -10.81
N ILE A 127 19.64 5.02 -9.50
CA ILE A 127 18.69 4.13 -8.82
C ILE A 127 17.57 4.98 -8.23
N SER A 128 16.32 4.68 -8.59
CA SER A 128 15.17 5.32 -7.96
C SER A 128 15.03 4.80 -6.53
N LYS A 129 15.05 5.71 -5.57
CA LYS A 129 14.86 5.43 -4.14
C LYS A 129 13.67 6.17 -3.56
N ASP A 130 12.76 6.58 -4.40
CA ASP A 130 11.58 7.35 -4.03
C ASP A 130 10.31 6.75 -4.61
N GLU A 131 9.22 6.97 -3.91
CA GLU A 131 7.86 6.81 -4.40
C GLU A 131 7.09 8.11 -4.18
N GLU A 132 6.17 8.40 -5.09
CA GLU A 132 5.29 9.56 -4.99
C GLU A 132 4.01 9.21 -4.23
N ILE A 133 3.51 10.17 -3.44
CA ILE A 133 2.20 10.10 -2.81
C ILE A 133 1.47 11.38 -3.18
N TYR A 134 0.26 11.26 -3.69
CA TYR A 134 -0.53 12.39 -4.15
C TYR A 134 -1.59 12.75 -3.13
N VAL A 135 -1.62 14.03 -2.75
CA VAL A 135 -2.66 14.62 -1.89
C VAL A 135 -3.78 15.12 -2.79
N ILE A 136 -4.98 14.60 -2.61
CA ILE A 136 -6.19 14.96 -3.37
C ILE A 136 -7.24 15.53 -2.40
N GLY A 137 -8.11 16.37 -2.90
CA GLY A 137 -9.12 17.06 -2.11
C GLY A 137 -8.62 18.36 -1.48
N SER A 138 -9.46 19.02 -0.70
CA SER A 138 -9.12 20.33 -0.12
C SER A 138 -8.02 20.20 0.93
N PRO A 139 -6.91 20.97 0.83
CA PRO A 139 -5.84 20.94 1.82
C PRO A 139 -6.29 21.40 3.22
N VAL A 140 -7.36 22.17 3.33
CA VAL A 140 -7.95 22.59 4.62
C VAL A 140 -8.50 21.41 5.42
N ARG A 141 -8.71 20.27 4.77
CA ARG A 141 -9.22 19.05 5.43
C ARG A 141 -8.11 18.17 6.01
N PHE A 142 -6.85 18.37 5.60
CA PHE A 142 -5.70 17.73 6.22
C PHE A 142 -5.25 18.58 7.41
N GLY A 143 -5.83 18.30 8.57
CA GLY A 143 -5.79 19.19 9.71
C GLY A 143 -4.74 18.83 10.76
N SER A 144 -3.47 19.18 10.52
CA SER A 144 -2.55 19.38 11.62
C SER A 144 -2.11 20.83 11.65
N PRO A 145 -2.11 21.51 12.81
CA PRO A 145 -1.66 22.89 12.91
C PRO A 145 -0.15 23.01 12.63
N ARG A 146 0.57 21.91 12.55
CA ARG A 146 2.01 21.88 12.28
C ARG A 146 2.26 21.54 10.83
N VAL A 147 2.95 22.43 10.13
CA VAL A 147 3.45 22.21 8.78
C VAL A 147 4.71 21.34 8.87
N ASP A 148 4.67 20.17 8.22
CA ASP A 148 5.82 19.27 8.15
C ASP A 148 6.38 19.23 6.71
N SER A 149 7.55 18.61 6.56
CA SER A 149 8.13 18.34 5.26
C SER A 149 7.21 17.49 4.40
N ASN A 150 7.18 17.77 3.10
CA ASN A 150 6.56 16.88 2.11
C ASN A 150 7.45 15.67 1.75
N VAL A 151 8.54 15.46 2.46
CA VAL A 151 9.46 14.34 2.28
C VAL A 151 9.42 13.46 3.51
N TYR A 152 9.01 12.22 3.32
CA TYR A 152 9.08 11.15 4.32
C TYR A 152 10.33 10.31 4.07
N ILE A 153 11.13 10.11 5.09
CA ILE A 153 12.37 9.33 5.01
C ILE A 153 12.23 8.15 5.96
N THR A 154 12.10 6.96 5.41
CA THR A 154 12.03 5.72 6.21
C THR A 154 12.82 4.61 5.52
N SER A 155 13.19 3.59 6.30
CA SER A 155 13.68 2.35 5.69
C SER A 155 12.53 1.58 5.03
N GLU A 156 12.85 0.85 3.98
CA GLU A 156 11.96 -0.19 3.46
C GLU A 156 11.90 -1.37 4.43
N ILE A 157 10.84 -2.17 4.29
CA ILE A 157 10.76 -3.44 5.01
C ILE A 157 11.85 -4.37 4.46
N ARG A 158 12.64 -4.94 5.34
CA ARG A 158 13.76 -5.83 4.96
C ARG A 158 13.23 -7.08 4.23
N SER A 159 14.04 -7.63 3.33
CA SER A 159 13.65 -8.77 2.49
C SER A 159 13.21 -10.02 3.27
N ASN A 160 13.72 -10.23 4.49
CA ASN A 160 13.28 -11.31 5.38
C ASN A 160 11.90 -11.03 5.98
N GLU A 161 11.59 -9.78 6.31
CA GLU A 161 10.28 -9.34 6.80
C GLU A 161 9.25 -9.35 5.67
N VAL A 162 9.62 -8.89 4.47
CA VAL A 162 8.80 -9.02 3.25
C VAL A 162 8.37 -10.48 3.05
N ARG A 163 9.32 -11.44 3.23
CA ARG A 163 8.99 -12.87 3.13
C ARG A 163 8.07 -13.35 4.26
N LYS A 164 8.23 -12.85 5.47
CA LYS A 164 7.35 -13.17 6.60
C LYS A 164 5.94 -12.60 6.40
N ILE A 165 5.84 -11.37 5.90
CA ILE A 165 4.56 -10.73 5.59
C ILE A 165 3.88 -11.43 4.40
N GLY A 166 4.66 -11.97 3.44
CA GLY A 166 4.10 -12.69 2.28
C GLY A 166 3.53 -11.81 1.17
N HIS A 167 3.74 -10.49 1.25
CA HIS A 167 3.34 -9.53 0.20
C HIS A 167 4.58 -8.96 -0.50
N PRO A 168 4.59 -8.73 -1.83
CA PRO A 168 5.79 -8.34 -2.57
C PRO A 168 6.31 -6.94 -2.20
N THR A 169 5.42 -6.00 -1.89
CA THR A 169 5.75 -4.59 -1.66
C THR A 169 4.98 -4.01 -0.45
N PRO A 170 5.16 -4.57 0.77
CA PRO A 170 4.45 -4.03 1.93
C PRO A 170 4.98 -2.63 2.26
N LYS A 171 4.08 -1.69 2.59
CA LYS A 171 4.48 -0.36 3.06
C LYS A 171 4.90 -0.42 4.54
N PRO A 172 5.94 0.34 4.95
CA PRO A 172 6.36 0.42 6.35
C PRO A 172 5.31 1.08 7.23
N LEU A 173 5.04 0.51 8.42
CA LEU A 173 4.09 1.10 9.36
C LEU A 173 4.44 2.53 9.76
N PRO A 174 5.72 2.88 10.07
CA PRO A 174 6.06 4.26 10.41
C PRO A 174 5.74 5.29 9.31
N LEU A 175 5.83 4.88 8.03
CA LEU A 175 5.37 5.71 6.92
C LEU A 175 3.86 5.92 6.97
N MET A 176 3.10 4.84 7.14
CA MET A 176 1.64 4.91 7.16
C MET A 176 1.12 5.71 8.35
N GLU A 177 1.69 5.52 9.55
CA GLU A 177 1.38 6.30 10.75
C GLU A 177 1.66 7.80 10.53
N GLY A 178 2.81 8.13 9.95
CA GLY A 178 3.16 9.50 9.60
C GLY A 178 2.13 10.14 8.63
N LEU A 179 1.69 9.42 7.63
CA LEU A 179 0.66 9.88 6.68
C LEU A 179 -0.70 10.01 7.36
N LEU A 180 -1.12 9.00 8.12
CA LEU A 180 -2.42 8.98 8.81
C LEU A 180 -2.52 10.08 9.87
N SER A 181 -1.42 10.45 10.53
CA SER A 181 -1.38 11.54 11.51
C SER A 181 -1.78 12.90 10.93
N LYS A 182 -1.68 13.08 9.61
CA LYS A 182 -2.06 14.30 8.89
C LYS A 182 -3.46 14.22 8.29
N CYS A 183 -4.05 13.05 8.24
CA CYS A 183 -5.39 12.86 7.70
C CYS A 183 -6.45 13.46 8.63
N PRO A 184 -7.55 14.02 8.09
CA PRO A 184 -8.68 14.44 8.90
C PRO A 184 -9.21 13.31 9.78
N PRO A 185 -9.89 13.64 10.89
CA PRO A 185 -10.52 12.62 11.72
C PRO A 185 -11.57 11.83 10.92
N GLY A 186 -11.94 10.64 11.44
CA GLY A 186 -12.95 9.77 10.85
C GLY A 186 -12.38 8.43 10.38
N VAL A 187 -13.18 7.72 9.60
CA VAL A 187 -12.89 6.37 9.10
C VAL A 187 -11.95 6.43 7.89
N ILE A 188 -10.94 5.58 7.88
CA ILE A 188 -9.98 5.44 6.77
C ILE A 188 -10.48 4.37 5.80
N ALA A 189 -10.43 4.66 4.50
CA ALA A 189 -10.66 3.67 3.44
C ALA A 189 -9.35 3.25 2.80
N ASP A 190 -9.18 1.95 2.55
CA ASP A 190 -8.16 1.40 1.66
C ASP A 190 -8.76 0.31 0.74
N PRO A 191 -9.25 0.68 -0.45
CA PRO A 191 -9.85 -0.28 -1.40
C PRO A 191 -8.82 -1.18 -2.11
N PHE A 192 -7.53 -1.02 -1.85
CA PHE A 192 -6.45 -1.89 -2.34
C PHE A 192 -5.55 -2.30 -1.17
N ALA A 193 -6.13 -2.98 -0.18
CA ALA A 193 -5.52 -3.17 1.13
C ALA A 193 -4.18 -3.94 1.11
N GLY A 194 -3.94 -4.80 0.12
CA GLY A 194 -2.67 -5.52 -0.11
C GLY A 194 -2.19 -6.26 1.12
N SER A 195 -1.12 -5.77 1.75
CA SER A 195 -0.61 -6.34 3.01
C SER A 195 -1.30 -5.82 4.27
N GLY A 196 -2.26 -4.89 4.14
CA GLY A 196 -2.98 -4.26 5.25
C GLY A 196 -2.21 -3.19 6.01
N ALA A 197 -1.17 -2.61 5.46
CA ALA A 197 -0.35 -1.63 6.18
C ALA A 197 -1.16 -0.41 6.63
N THR A 198 -2.08 0.09 5.80
CA THR A 198 -3.01 1.17 6.12
C THR A 198 -3.94 0.79 7.29
N LEU A 199 -4.51 -0.42 7.23
CA LEU A 199 -5.48 -0.90 8.22
C LEU A 199 -4.83 -1.11 9.59
N VAL A 200 -3.66 -1.73 9.61
CA VAL A 200 -2.86 -1.93 10.81
C VAL A 200 -2.48 -0.59 11.44
N ALA A 201 -1.92 0.34 10.66
CA ALA A 201 -1.55 1.66 11.16
C ALA A 201 -2.76 2.45 11.68
N ALA A 202 -3.90 2.37 11.00
CA ALA A 202 -5.13 3.03 11.45
C ALA A 202 -5.58 2.49 12.82
N ARG A 203 -5.63 1.17 12.98
CA ARG A 203 -5.97 0.53 14.26
C ARG A 203 -5.01 0.89 15.37
N ASP A 204 -3.70 0.85 15.12
CA ASP A 204 -2.67 1.18 16.12
C ASP A 204 -2.75 2.64 16.59
N MET A 205 -3.32 3.51 15.75
CA MET A 205 -3.64 4.89 16.07
C MET A 205 -5.05 5.09 16.66
N GLY A 206 -5.79 4.01 16.96
CA GLY A 206 -7.16 4.07 17.49
C GLY A 206 -8.19 4.58 16.49
N ARG A 207 -7.92 4.46 15.18
CA ARG A 207 -8.81 4.90 14.10
C ARG A 207 -9.54 3.73 13.46
N LYS A 208 -10.79 3.95 13.08
CA LYS A 208 -11.54 2.98 12.31
C LYS A 208 -11.07 2.96 10.86
N ALA A 209 -11.07 1.76 10.24
CA ALA A 209 -10.71 1.58 8.85
C ALA A 209 -11.57 0.53 8.15
N ILE A 210 -11.80 0.76 6.85
CA ILE A 210 -12.49 -0.17 5.94
C ILE A 210 -11.52 -0.52 4.83
N GLY A 211 -11.20 -1.81 4.69
CA GLY A 211 -10.35 -2.34 3.63
C GLY A 211 -11.11 -3.24 2.68
N VAL A 212 -10.69 -3.22 1.41
CA VAL A 212 -11.10 -4.23 0.42
C VAL A 212 -9.84 -4.80 -0.21
N GLU A 213 -9.80 -6.12 -0.35
CA GLU A 213 -8.70 -6.82 -0.99
C GLU A 213 -9.23 -7.91 -1.92
N LEU A 214 -8.72 -7.91 -3.13
CA LEU A 214 -9.17 -8.78 -4.21
C LEU A 214 -8.67 -10.23 -4.02
N GLU A 215 -7.47 -10.41 -3.47
CA GLU A 215 -6.85 -11.72 -3.33
C GLU A 215 -7.01 -12.27 -1.91
N GLU A 216 -7.75 -13.36 -1.76
CA GLU A 216 -8.05 -13.99 -0.47
C GLU A 216 -6.81 -14.26 0.39
N ARG A 217 -5.70 -14.68 -0.23
CA ARG A 217 -4.42 -14.89 0.47
C ARG A 217 -3.90 -13.63 1.18
N TYR A 218 -4.17 -12.44 0.63
CA TYR A 218 -3.80 -11.19 1.28
C TYR A 218 -4.78 -10.82 2.37
N CYS A 219 -6.06 -11.13 2.21
CA CYS A 219 -7.04 -11.03 3.30
C CYS A 219 -6.61 -11.87 4.52
N GLU A 220 -6.14 -13.10 4.30
CA GLU A 220 -5.62 -13.96 5.35
C GLU A 220 -4.38 -13.36 6.04
N ILE A 221 -3.48 -12.75 5.28
CA ILE A 221 -2.30 -12.04 5.82
C ILE A 221 -2.73 -10.86 6.68
N ILE A 222 -3.69 -10.06 6.21
CA ILE A 222 -4.21 -8.91 6.94
C ILE A 222 -4.82 -9.36 8.27
N ALA A 223 -5.71 -10.35 8.25
CA ALA A 223 -6.36 -10.87 9.45
C ALA A 223 -5.32 -11.34 10.48
N LYS A 224 -4.34 -12.13 10.06
CA LYS A 224 -3.23 -12.57 10.95
C LYS A 224 -2.44 -11.40 11.55
N ARG A 225 -2.17 -10.35 10.77
CA ARG A 225 -1.46 -9.17 11.28
C ARG A 225 -2.28 -8.39 12.29
N LEU A 226 -3.57 -8.31 12.09
CA LEU A 226 -4.48 -7.68 13.03
C LEU A 226 -4.59 -8.50 14.33
N ASP A 227 -4.72 -9.81 14.26
CA ASP A 227 -4.79 -10.69 15.45
C ASP A 227 -3.49 -10.68 16.28
N GLN A 228 -2.31 -10.72 15.63
CA GLN A 228 -1.03 -10.77 16.34
C GLN A 228 -0.76 -9.55 17.20
N GLN A 229 -1.24 -8.37 16.83
CA GLN A 229 -1.01 -7.14 17.61
C GLN A 229 -1.92 -7.04 18.83
N VAL A 230 -3.07 -7.70 18.85
CA VAL A 230 -3.92 -7.80 20.04
C VAL A 230 -3.23 -8.63 21.14
N ILE A 231 -2.52 -9.68 20.74
CA ILE A 231 -1.81 -10.57 21.69
C ILE A 231 -0.61 -9.86 22.34
N ASP A 232 0.13 -9.06 21.57
CA ASP A 232 1.29 -8.33 22.08
C ASP A 232 0.91 -7.23 23.10
N PHE A 233 -0.27 -6.66 22.98
CA PHE A 233 -0.76 -5.63 23.92
C PHE A 233 -1.17 -6.21 25.28
N GLU A 234 -1.74 -7.41 25.31
CA GLU A 234 -2.07 -8.12 26.54
C GLU A 234 -0.84 -8.71 27.25
N ALA A 235 0.23 -9.00 26.51
CA ALA A 235 1.49 -9.49 27.08
C ALA A 235 2.36 -8.39 27.74
N LEU A 236 2.02 -7.12 27.56
CA LEU A 236 2.73 -5.96 28.11
C LEU A 236 2.05 -5.33 29.34
N MET A 237 0.89 -5.84 29.76
CA MET A 237 0.18 -5.47 30.98
C MET A 237 0.30 -6.53 32.08
#